data_d71ad801c2d5501513132c19933c8243
#
_entry.id   d71ad801c2d5501513132c19933c8243
#
_cell.length_a   1.000
_cell.length_b   1.000
_cell.length_c   1.000
_cell.angle_alpha   90.00
_cell.angle_beta   90.00
_cell.angle_gamma   90.00
#
_symmetry.space_group_name_H-M   'P 1'
#
loop_
_entity.id
_entity.type
_entity.pdbx_description
1 polymer ?
#
loop_
_entity_poly.entity_id
_entity_poly.type
_entity_poly.pdbx_seq_one_letter_code
_entity_poly.pdbx_strand_id
1 'polypeptide(L)'
;ILAGYGYDMIGVDNSGDMLELAMEKRLASGHDILYLLQDMREFELYGTVRAVVSVCDSVNYITEPEELAEVFRLVNNYLDPGGLFLFDFNTEYKYREVMGDCTIAEDRGDCSFIWDNCYYEEEKINEYDLTLFIREGSDDNGALYRKYRETHFQRGYTLEEIRELLSSAGLVFQAAYDMDTGEAAWEKSERICVIARECGKRPPEESGPAQEAGESRQAQGAREV
;
A
#
# COMPACT_ATOMS: atom_id res chain seq x y z
N ILE A 1 5.94 12.22 5.58
CA ILE A 1 5.39 12.31 6.96
C ILE A 1 6.05 11.24 7.83
N LEU A 2 5.89 9.93 7.54
CA LEU A 2 6.41 8.85 8.37
C LEU A 2 7.93 8.90 8.53
N ALA A 3 8.69 9.15 7.46
CA ALA A 3 10.13 9.37 7.54
C ALA A 3 10.50 10.56 8.44
N GLY A 4 9.68 11.61 8.46
CA GLY A 4 9.85 12.75 9.36
C GLY A 4 9.63 12.41 10.85
N TYR A 5 8.95 11.33 11.16
CA TYR A 5 8.85 10.76 12.51
C TYR A 5 10.00 9.79 12.86
N GLY A 6 10.95 9.60 11.94
CA GLY A 6 12.13 8.76 12.17
C GLY A 6 11.95 7.29 11.79
N TYR A 7 10.89 6.94 11.08
CA TYR A 7 10.73 5.60 10.53
C TYR A 7 11.66 5.39 9.32
N ASP A 8 12.32 4.25 9.27
CA ASP A 8 13.00 3.77 8.07
C ASP A 8 11.96 3.30 7.06
N MET A 9 11.98 3.90 5.86
CA MET A 9 10.90 3.77 4.91
C MET A 9 11.36 3.20 3.57
N ILE A 10 10.57 2.25 3.06
CA ILE A 10 10.65 1.76 1.69
C ILE A 10 9.33 2.12 1.00
N GLY A 11 9.39 2.79 -0.14
CA GLY A 11 8.24 3.07 -0.99
C GLY A 11 8.25 2.14 -2.20
N VAL A 12 7.14 1.48 -2.46
CA VAL A 12 6.94 0.62 -3.63
C VAL A 12 5.82 1.22 -4.48
N ASP A 13 6.05 1.40 -5.75
CA ASP A 13 5.05 1.87 -6.72
C ASP A 13 5.37 1.30 -8.10
N ASN A 14 4.35 1.03 -8.91
CA ASN A 14 4.52 0.56 -10.28
C ASN A 14 4.58 1.69 -11.33
N SER A 15 4.41 2.95 -10.91
CA SER A 15 4.50 4.13 -11.76
C SER A 15 5.88 4.79 -11.64
N GLY A 16 6.64 4.77 -12.73
CA GLY A 16 7.93 5.47 -12.82
C GLY A 16 7.78 6.97 -12.59
N ASP A 17 6.75 7.60 -13.16
CA ASP A 17 6.49 9.03 -13.02
C ASP A 17 6.19 9.43 -11.57
N MET A 18 5.42 8.59 -10.85
CA MET A 18 5.14 8.81 -9.42
C MET A 18 6.41 8.68 -8.58
N LEU A 19 7.28 7.73 -8.91
CA LEU A 19 8.56 7.57 -8.23
C LEU A 19 9.54 8.70 -8.52
N GLU A 20 9.54 9.28 -9.74
CA GLU A 20 10.34 10.48 -10.03
C GLU A 20 9.93 11.65 -9.13
N LEU A 21 8.63 11.92 -9.00
CA LEU A 21 8.11 12.95 -8.08
C LEU A 21 8.44 12.63 -6.60
N ALA A 22 8.39 11.36 -6.23
CA ALA A 22 8.76 10.93 -4.88
C ALA A 22 10.25 11.15 -4.60
N MET A 23 11.13 10.91 -5.59
CA MET A 23 12.57 11.17 -5.48
C MET A 23 12.88 12.66 -5.39
N GLU A 24 12.18 13.52 -6.15
CA GLU A 24 12.31 14.98 -6.01
C GLU A 24 11.95 15.44 -4.58
N LYS A 25 10.85 14.94 -4.04
CA LYS A 25 10.42 15.23 -2.65
C LYS A 25 11.42 14.71 -1.62
N ARG A 26 12.01 13.52 -1.86
CA ARG A 26 13.09 12.96 -1.03
C ARG A 26 14.29 13.90 -0.99
N LEU A 27 14.77 14.35 -2.15
CA LEU A 27 15.90 15.28 -2.25
C LEU A 27 15.60 16.62 -1.53
N ALA A 28 14.40 17.16 -1.71
CA ALA A 28 13.99 18.41 -1.07
C ALA A 28 13.86 18.29 0.45
N SER A 29 13.40 17.15 0.96
CA SER A 29 13.17 16.92 2.39
C SER A 29 14.41 16.44 3.14
N GLY A 30 15.41 15.88 2.45
CA GLY A 30 16.61 15.28 3.02
C GLY A 30 16.37 13.95 3.76
N HIS A 31 15.16 13.37 3.67
CA HIS A 31 14.87 12.06 4.25
C HIS A 31 15.44 10.93 3.40
N ASP A 32 16.03 9.93 4.04
CA ASP A 32 16.49 8.73 3.34
C ASP A 32 15.34 7.73 3.21
N ILE A 33 14.80 7.60 1.99
CA ILE A 33 13.71 6.69 1.66
C ILE A 33 14.15 5.87 0.45
N LEU A 34 14.13 4.55 0.55
CA LEU A 34 14.35 3.67 -0.60
C LEU A 34 13.08 3.58 -1.43
N TYR A 35 13.17 3.85 -2.73
CA TYR A 35 12.05 3.67 -3.65
C TYR A 35 12.33 2.53 -4.62
N LEU A 36 11.33 1.67 -4.83
CA LEU A 36 11.39 0.49 -5.69
C LEU A 36 10.26 0.57 -6.72
N LEU A 37 10.63 0.48 -8.00
CA LEU A 37 9.68 0.38 -9.12
C LEU A 37 9.26 -1.08 -9.26
N GLN A 38 8.15 -1.46 -8.63
CA GLN A 38 7.65 -2.84 -8.58
C GLN A 38 6.13 -2.85 -8.51
N ASP A 39 5.51 -3.93 -9.02
CA ASP A 39 4.10 -4.21 -8.86
C ASP A 39 3.84 -4.86 -7.49
N MET A 40 2.74 -4.49 -6.82
CA MET A 40 2.39 -5.06 -5.51
C MET A 40 2.11 -6.57 -5.56
N ARG A 41 1.82 -7.13 -6.74
CA ARG A 41 1.58 -8.55 -6.96
C ARG A 41 2.84 -9.40 -6.97
N GLU A 42 4.01 -8.78 -7.12
CA GLU A 42 5.30 -9.49 -7.28
C GLU A 42 6.49 -8.76 -6.63
N PHE A 43 6.22 -7.86 -5.67
CA PHE A 43 7.30 -7.10 -5.05
C PHE A 43 8.25 -7.98 -4.23
N GLU A 44 9.52 -7.60 -4.23
CA GLU A 44 10.59 -8.23 -3.47
C GLU A 44 11.31 -7.21 -2.58
N LEU A 45 11.56 -7.59 -1.33
CA LEU A 45 12.35 -6.82 -0.38
C LEU A 45 13.59 -7.61 0.04
N TYR A 46 14.66 -6.92 0.40
CA TYR A 46 15.90 -7.54 0.88
C TYR A 46 15.81 -8.14 2.28
N GLY A 47 14.74 -7.85 3.00
CA GLY A 47 14.50 -8.31 4.36
C GLY A 47 13.06 -8.10 4.76
N THR A 48 12.78 -8.29 6.04
CA THR A 48 11.45 -8.11 6.60
C THR A 48 11.27 -6.70 7.16
N VAL A 49 10.02 -6.28 7.32
CA VAL A 49 9.62 -4.96 7.81
C VAL A 49 8.62 -5.09 8.94
N ARG A 50 8.59 -4.13 9.86
CA ARG A 50 7.68 -4.14 11.01
C ARG A 50 6.24 -3.81 10.66
N ALA A 51 6.06 -3.03 9.58
CA ALA A 51 4.73 -2.68 9.11
C ALA A 51 4.74 -2.48 7.59
N VAL A 52 3.64 -2.84 6.95
CA VAL A 52 3.31 -2.49 5.57
C VAL A 52 2.09 -1.59 5.61
N VAL A 53 2.12 -0.50 4.83
CA VAL A 53 1.01 0.45 4.71
C VAL A 53 0.66 0.61 3.23
N SER A 54 -0.59 0.31 2.86
CA SER A 54 -1.13 0.52 1.51
C SER A 54 -2.35 1.42 1.61
N VAL A 55 -2.27 2.63 1.09
CA VAL A 55 -3.31 3.65 1.23
C VAL A 55 -3.77 4.17 -0.13
N CYS A 56 -4.82 4.98 -0.13
CA CYS A 56 -5.41 5.53 -1.34
C CYS A 56 -6.00 4.47 -2.26
N ASP A 57 -6.78 3.54 -1.67
CA ASP A 57 -7.53 2.49 -2.37
C ASP A 57 -6.70 1.66 -3.39
N SER A 58 -5.38 1.60 -3.18
CA SER A 58 -4.47 0.88 -4.08
C SER A 58 -4.85 -0.59 -4.27
N VAL A 59 -5.39 -1.23 -3.23
CA VAL A 59 -5.83 -2.64 -3.30
C VAL A 59 -7.03 -2.85 -4.22
N ASN A 60 -7.85 -1.82 -4.46
CA ASN A 60 -8.99 -1.92 -5.38
C ASN A 60 -8.57 -2.08 -6.84
N TYR A 61 -7.35 -1.70 -7.20
CA TYR A 61 -6.80 -1.90 -8.54
C TYR A 61 -6.46 -3.38 -8.83
N ILE A 62 -6.46 -4.22 -7.81
CA ILE A 62 -6.36 -5.67 -7.98
C ILE A 62 -7.78 -6.20 -8.15
N THR A 63 -8.18 -6.44 -9.39
CA THR A 63 -9.56 -6.80 -9.75
C THR A 63 -9.87 -8.29 -9.56
N GLU A 64 -8.83 -9.14 -9.53
CA GLU A 64 -8.99 -10.57 -9.31
C GLU A 64 -8.71 -10.92 -7.84
N PRO A 65 -9.69 -11.52 -7.09
CA PRO A 65 -9.52 -11.86 -5.68
C PRO A 65 -8.31 -12.78 -5.40
N GLU A 66 -8.01 -13.67 -6.34
CA GLU A 66 -6.86 -14.58 -6.25
C GLU A 66 -5.52 -13.81 -6.29
N GLU A 67 -5.43 -12.77 -7.12
CA GLU A 67 -4.26 -11.89 -7.16
C GLU A 67 -4.14 -11.06 -5.88
N LEU A 68 -5.26 -10.59 -5.32
CA LEU A 68 -5.25 -9.89 -4.04
C LEU A 68 -4.81 -10.81 -2.88
N ALA A 69 -5.23 -12.08 -2.91
CA ALA A 69 -4.72 -13.08 -1.95
C ALA A 69 -3.20 -13.26 -2.08
N GLU A 70 -2.65 -13.19 -3.30
CA GLU A 70 -1.20 -13.25 -3.51
C GLU A 70 -0.50 -12.01 -2.94
N VAL A 71 -1.03 -10.81 -3.18
CA VAL A 71 -0.53 -9.58 -2.55
C VAL A 71 -0.47 -9.73 -1.02
N PHE A 72 -1.55 -10.22 -0.41
CA PHE A 72 -1.58 -10.42 1.04
C PHE A 72 -0.59 -11.49 1.52
N ARG A 73 -0.35 -12.56 0.74
CA ARG A 73 0.70 -13.55 1.04
C ARG A 73 2.10 -12.96 0.95
N LEU A 74 2.38 -12.10 -0.05
CA LEU A 74 3.65 -11.40 -0.15
C LEU A 74 3.85 -10.43 1.03
N VAL A 75 2.83 -9.67 1.38
CA VAL A 75 2.86 -8.81 2.58
C VAL A 75 3.17 -9.64 3.82
N ASN A 76 2.46 -10.76 4.03
CA ASN A 76 2.73 -11.64 5.15
C ASN A 76 4.17 -12.18 5.12
N ASN A 77 4.70 -12.55 3.93
CA ASN A 77 6.07 -13.04 3.78
C ASN A 77 7.12 -12.02 4.25
N TYR A 78 6.91 -10.73 3.94
CA TYR A 78 7.86 -9.67 4.27
C TYR A 78 7.61 -9.00 5.63
N LEU A 79 6.54 -9.29 6.34
CA LEU A 79 6.35 -8.79 7.70
C LEU A 79 7.26 -9.51 8.70
N ASP A 80 7.79 -8.77 9.66
CA ASP A 80 8.41 -9.33 10.86
C ASP A 80 7.41 -10.18 11.66
N PRO A 81 7.87 -11.09 12.54
CA PRO A 81 7.01 -11.76 13.49
C PRO A 81 6.15 -10.77 14.28
N GLY A 82 4.82 -10.90 14.16
CA GLY A 82 3.86 -9.98 14.77
C GLY A 82 3.76 -8.61 14.13
N GLY A 83 4.34 -8.42 12.96
CA GLY A 83 4.26 -7.19 12.17
C GLY A 83 2.84 -6.82 11.76
N LEU A 84 2.62 -5.57 11.36
CA LEU A 84 1.30 -5.03 11.06
C LEU A 84 1.14 -4.74 9.56
N PHE A 85 -0.04 -5.03 9.05
CA PHE A 85 -0.49 -4.59 7.74
C PHE A 85 -1.67 -3.65 7.92
N LEU A 86 -1.53 -2.42 7.40
CA LEU A 86 -2.57 -1.40 7.40
C LEU A 86 -2.88 -1.05 5.95
N PHE A 87 -4.14 -1.10 5.57
CA PHE A 87 -4.54 -0.69 4.22
C PHE A 87 -5.96 -0.16 4.22
N ASP A 88 -6.29 0.60 3.19
CA ASP A 88 -7.66 1.03 2.97
C ASP A 88 -8.19 0.53 1.62
N PHE A 89 -9.51 0.48 1.52
CA PHE A 89 -10.18 0.13 0.29
C PHE A 89 -11.56 0.78 0.20
N ASN A 90 -11.99 1.05 -1.03
CA ASN A 90 -13.36 1.43 -1.35
C ASN A 90 -14.23 0.18 -1.37
N THR A 91 -15.38 0.26 -0.73
CA THR A 91 -16.29 -0.86 -0.59
C THR A 91 -17.15 -1.08 -1.85
N GLU A 92 -17.67 -2.29 -2.02
CA GLU A 92 -18.71 -2.57 -3.00
C GLU A 92 -19.91 -1.64 -2.85
N TYR A 93 -20.31 -1.34 -1.59
CA TYR A 93 -21.39 -0.40 -1.29
C TYR A 93 -21.15 0.98 -1.92
N LYS A 94 -19.92 1.52 -1.80
CA LYS A 94 -19.58 2.80 -2.39
C LYS A 94 -19.79 2.81 -3.90
N TYR A 95 -19.26 1.80 -4.60
CA TYR A 95 -19.36 1.77 -6.06
C TYR A 95 -20.77 1.53 -6.54
N ARG A 96 -21.52 0.63 -5.90
CA ARG A 96 -22.87 0.26 -6.32
C ARG A 96 -23.92 1.29 -5.92
N GLU A 97 -23.93 1.75 -4.66
CA GLU A 97 -25.02 2.54 -4.11
C GLU A 97 -24.77 4.04 -4.09
N VAL A 98 -23.50 4.46 -3.98
CA VAL A 98 -23.14 5.88 -3.84
C VAL A 98 -22.69 6.47 -5.15
N MET A 99 -21.78 5.80 -5.86
CA MET A 99 -21.27 6.28 -7.14
C MET A 99 -22.18 5.83 -8.29
N GLY A 100 -22.40 4.53 -8.44
CA GLY A 100 -23.19 4.00 -9.55
C GLY A 100 -22.72 4.49 -10.93
N ASP A 101 -23.67 4.60 -11.85
CA ASP A 101 -23.42 5.20 -13.17
C ASP A 101 -23.64 6.71 -13.08
N CYS A 102 -22.56 7.48 -13.07
CA CYS A 102 -22.65 8.94 -12.95
C CYS A 102 -21.51 9.65 -13.68
N THR A 103 -21.77 10.91 -14.02
CA THR A 103 -20.73 11.82 -14.52
C THR A 103 -20.51 12.93 -13.50
N ILE A 104 -19.27 13.09 -13.03
CA ILE A 104 -18.85 14.16 -12.14
C ILE A 104 -17.94 15.10 -12.94
N ALA A 105 -18.22 16.40 -12.90
CA ALA A 105 -17.38 17.41 -13.55
C ALA A 105 -17.11 18.56 -12.60
N GLU A 106 -15.86 19.01 -12.57
CA GLU A 106 -15.43 20.12 -11.73
C GLU A 106 -14.44 21.00 -12.46
N ASP A 107 -14.60 22.31 -12.31
CA ASP A 107 -13.67 23.33 -12.79
C ASP A 107 -12.98 23.99 -11.59
N ARG A 108 -11.66 23.86 -11.53
CA ARG A 108 -10.80 24.43 -10.47
C ARG A 108 -9.89 25.56 -11.00
N GLY A 109 -10.19 26.10 -12.18
CA GLY A 109 -9.43 27.19 -12.80
C GLY A 109 -8.16 26.72 -13.51
N ASP A 110 -7.19 26.16 -12.82
CA ASP A 110 -5.95 25.65 -13.44
C ASP A 110 -6.08 24.18 -13.88
N CYS A 111 -7.07 23.48 -13.38
CA CYS A 111 -7.39 22.10 -13.73
C CYS A 111 -8.91 21.92 -13.73
N SER A 112 -9.43 21.32 -14.78
CA SER A 112 -10.82 20.86 -14.83
C SER A 112 -10.84 19.37 -15.15
N PHE A 113 -11.85 18.65 -14.67
CA PHE A 113 -11.98 17.24 -14.99
C PHE A 113 -13.43 16.86 -15.29
N ILE A 114 -13.57 15.77 -16.05
CA ILE A 114 -14.79 15.01 -16.25
C ILE A 114 -14.46 13.58 -15.87
N TRP A 115 -15.23 13.05 -14.95
CA TRP A 115 -15.15 11.68 -14.47
C TRP A 115 -16.44 10.97 -14.84
N ASP A 116 -16.38 10.06 -15.79
CA ASP A 116 -17.50 9.21 -16.20
C ASP A 116 -17.34 7.85 -15.51
N ASN A 117 -18.27 7.50 -14.64
CA ASN A 117 -18.24 6.29 -13.82
C ASN A 117 -19.32 5.31 -14.27
N CYS A 118 -18.95 4.04 -14.36
CA CYS A 118 -19.85 2.93 -14.65
C CYS A 118 -19.54 1.76 -13.71
N TYR A 119 -20.57 1.20 -13.10
CA TYR A 119 -20.42 0.04 -12.21
C TYR A 119 -21.03 -1.21 -12.79
N TYR A 120 -20.20 -2.24 -13.00
CA TYR A 120 -20.60 -3.57 -13.48
C TYR A 120 -20.89 -4.48 -12.28
N GLU A 121 -22.17 -4.66 -11.98
CA GLU A 121 -22.61 -5.33 -10.74
C GLU A 121 -22.20 -6.81 -10.68
N GLU A 122 -22.29 -7.54 -11.81
CA GLU A 122 -21.98 -8.97 -11.85
C GLU A 122 -20.49 -9.24 -11.59
N GLU A 123 -19.60 -8.40 -12.12
CA GLU A 123 -18.16 -8.49 -11.98
C GLU A 123 -17.65 -7.75 -10.74
N LYS A 124 -18.48 -6.92 -10.12
CA LYS A 124 -18.13 -5.99 -9.04
C LYS A 124 -17.03 -4.99 -9.44
N ILE A 125 -16.96 -4.65 -10.72
CA ILE A 125 -15.96 -3.73 -11.26
C ILE A 125 -16.55 -2.34 -11.44
N ASN A 126 -15.82 -1.37 -10.95
CA ASN A 126 -16.05 0.04 -11.20
C ASN A 126 -15.04 0.52 -12.24
N GLU A 127 -15.54 0.86 -13.43
CA GLU A 127 -14.78 1.52 -14.48
C GLU A 127 -15.01 3.02 -14.39
N TYR A 128 -13.95 3.81 -14.50
CA TYR A 128 -14.11 5.23 -14.72
C TYR A 128 -13.12 5.78 -15.75
N ASP A 129 -13.67 6.63 -16.62
CA ASP A 129 -12.92 7.42 -17.56
C ASP A 129 -12.69 8.81 -16.97
N LEU A 130 -11.44 9.14 -16.72
CA LEU A 130 -11.04 10.45 -16.23
C LEU A 130 -10.49 11.30 -17.37
N THR A 131 -11.18 12.36 -17.73
CA THR A 131 -10.68 13.37 -18.65
C THR A 131 -10.22 14.58 -17.85
N LEU A 132 -8.93 14.91 -17.97
CA LEU A 132 -8.31 16.06 -17.31
C LEU A 132 -8.00 17.16 -18.33
N PHE A 133 -8.21 18.41 -17.95
CA PHE A 133 -7.79 19.58 -18.67
C PHE A 133 -6.86 20.40 -17.76
N ILE A 134 -5.56 20.38 -18.07
CA ILE A 134 -4.54 21.08 -17.30
C ILE A 134 -4.14 22.35 -18.03
N ARG A 135 -4.18 23.48 -17.35
CA ARG A 135 -3.82 24.78 -17.92
C ARG A 135 -2.32 24.82 -18.20
N GLU A 136 -1.96 25.11 -19.46
CA GLU A 136 -0.56 25.27 -19.89
C GLU A 136 -0.17 26.73 -20.08
N GLY A 137 -1.15 27.62 -20.25
CA GLY A 137 -0.88 29.04 -20.52
C GLY A 137 -2.12 29.81 -20.90
N SER A 138 -1.92 30.92 -21.57
CA SER A 138 -2.98 31.74 -22.15
C SER A 138 -2.46 32.45 -23.40
N ASP A 139 -3.36 32.72 -24.34
CA ASP A 139 -3.14 33.56 -25.50
C ASP A 139 -4.17 34.70 -25.52
N ASP A 140 -4.19 35.50 -26.65
CA ASP A 140 -5.11 36.61 -26.82
C ASP A 140 -6.59 36.20 -26.82
N ASN A 141 -6.90 34.92 -26.98
CA ASN A 141 -8.26 34.36 -27.03
C ASN A 141 -8.68 33.69 -25.69
N GLY A 142 -7.78 33.54 -24.75
CA GLY A 142 -8.08 32.97 -23.45
C GLY A 142 -7.06 31.93 -22.93
N ALA A 143 -7.50 31.11 -21.98
CA ALA A 143 -6.67 30.09 -21.40
C ALA A 143 -6.53 28.88 -22.33
N LEU A 144 -5.32 28.31 -22.39
CA LEU A 144 -4.99 27.10 -23.13
C LEU A 144 -4.88 25.92 -22.16
N TYR A 145 -5.52 24.83 -22.52
CA TYR A 145 -5.52 23.62 -21.71
C TYR A 145 -5.03 22.42 -22.51
N ARG A 146 -4.21 21.57 -21.90
CA ARG A 146 -3.87 20.26 -22.42
C ARG A 146 -4.84 19.22 -21.86
N LYS A 147 -5.37 18.39 -22.76
CA LYS A 147 -6.27 17.31 -22.40
C LYS A 147 -5.49 16.01 -22.18
N TYR A 148 -5.78 15.34 -21.07
CA TYR A 148 -5.35 13.98 -20.77
C TYR A 148 -6.57 13.09 -20.59
N ARG A 149 -6.41 11.79 -20.81
CA ARG A 149 -7.46 10.82 -20.57
C ARG A 149 -6.85 9.57 -19.99
N GLU A 150 -7.48 9.04 -18.94
CA GLU A 150 -7.10 7.82 -18.25
C GLU A 150 -8.35 6.98 -18.03
N THR A 151 -8.24 5.67 -18.15
CA THR A 151 -9.31 4.72 -17.82
C THR A 151 -8.82 3.85 -16.69
N HIS A 152 -9.62 3.72 -15.64
CA HIS A 152 -9.30 2.97 -14.44
C HIS A 152 -10.34 1.90 -14.20
N PHE A 153 -9.87 0.75 -13.72
CA PHE A 153 -10.70 -0.37 -13.29
C PHE A 153 -10.37 -0.68 -11.84
N GLN A 154 -11.40 -0.69 -11.00
CA GLN A 154 -11.27 -0.99 -9.58
C GLN A 154 -12.36 -1.99 -9.19
N ARG A 155 -12.02 -2.97 -8.36
CA ARG A 155 -13.00 -3.90 -7.82
C ARG A 155 -13.52 -3.41 -6.48
N GLY A 156 -14.86 -3.45 -6.31
CA GLY A 156 -15.51 -3.27 -5.03
C GLY A 156 -15.40 -4.54 -4.19
N TYR A 157 -14.80 -4.41 -2.99
CA TYR A 157 -14.70 -5.50 -2.02
C TYR A 157 -15.65 -5.27 -0.85
N THR A 158 -16.19 -6.35 -0.30
CA THR A 158 -16.84 -6.33 1.01
C THR A 158 -15.81 -6.56 2.11
N LEU A 159 -16.11 -6.12 3.34
CA LEU A 159 -15.23 -6.38 4.48
C LEU A 159 -15.09 -7.88 4.77
N GLU A 160 -16.13 -8.68 4.47
CA GLU A 160 -16.08 -10.12 4.67
C GLU A 160 -15.13 -10.79 3.66
N GLU A 161 -15.21 -10.46 2.36
CA GLU A 161 -14.25 -10.93 1.36
C GLU A 161 -12.80 -10.59 1.76
N ILE A 162 -12.56 -9.37 2.24
CA ILE A 162 -11.23 -8.96 2.72
C ILE A 162 -10.77 -9.82 3.92
N ARG A 163 -11.65 -10.15 4.86
CA ARG A 163 -11.31 -11.02 6.00
C ARG A 163 -10.94 -12.44 5.56
N GLU A 164 -11.69 -12.99 4.62
CA GLU A 164 -11.41 -14.31 4.05
C GLU A 164 -10.04 -14.33 3.35
N LEU A 165 -9.76 -13.31 2.51
CA LEU A 165 -8.48 -13.18 1.81
C LEU A 165 -7.31 -13.03 2.79
N LEU A 166 -7.44 -12.21 3.84
CA LEU A 166 -6.43 -12.07 4.90
C LEU A 166 -6.16 -13.42 5.59
N SER A 167 -7.24 -14.12 5.96
CA SER A 167 -7.13 -15.41 6.61
C SER A 167 -6.43 -16.45 5.73
N SER A 168 -6.77 -16.51 4.43
CA SER A 168 -6.13 -17.40 3.45
C SER A 168 -4.64 -17.11 3.26
N ALA A 169 -4.24 -15.86 3.45
CA ALA A 169 -2.85 -15.39 3.37
C ALA A 169 -2.08 -15.55 4.70
N GLY A 170 -2.70 -16.07 5.77
CA GLY A 170 -2.07 -16.24 7.07
C GLY A 170 -1.94 -14.96 7.89
N LEU A 171 -2.71 -13.93 7.55
CA LEU A 171 -2.83 -12.68 8.31
C LEU A 171 -4.06 -12.73 9.22
N VAL A 172 -3.93 -12.23 10.44
CA VAL A 172 -5.03 -12.15 11.40
C VAL A 172 -5.63 -10.76 11.40
N PHE A 173 -6.90 -10.67 11.00
CA PHE A 173 -7.69 -9.45 11.11
C PHE A 173 -7.72 -8.95 12.56
N GLN A 174 -7.45 -7.66 12.78
CA GLN A 174 -7.47 -7.04 14.11
C GLN A 174 -8.63 -6.05 14.25
N ALA A 175 -8.79 -5.15 13.29
CA ALA A 175 -9.80 -4.10 13.33
C ALA A 175 -10.12 -3.57 11.94
N ALA A 176 -11.29 -2.94 11.79
CA ALA A 176 -11.65 -2.15 10.62
C ALA A 176 -12.39 -0.89 11.05
N TYR A 177 -12.03 0.22 10.43
CA TYR A 177 -12.57 1.54 10.72
C TYR A 177 -13.13 2.18 9.45
N ASP A 178 -14.28 2.81 9.60
CA ASP A 178 -14.83 3.70 8.59
C ASP A 178 -13.94 4.95 8.49
N MET A 179 -13.46 5.26 7.28
CA MET A 179 -12.49 6.33 7.07
C MET A 179 -13.09 7.73 7.19
N ASP A 180 -14.43 7.86 7.05
CA ASP A 180 -15.10 9.15 7.12
C ASP A 180 -15.43 9.52 8.57
N THR A 181 -15.79 8.54 9.38
CA THR A 181 -16.22 8.74 10.77
C THR A 181 -15.14 8.42 11.80
N GLY A 182 -14.19 7.55 11.47
CA GLY A 182 -13.21 6.99 12.41
C GLY A 182 -13.77 5.94 13.37
N GLU A 183 -15.04 5.61 13.25
CA GLU A 183 -15.72 4.60 14.06
C GLU A 183 -15.50 3.19 13.46
N ALA A 184 -16.03 2.16 14.13
CA ALA A 184 -15.98 0.80 13.60
C ALA A 184 -16.68 0.70 12.24
N ALA A 185 -16.04 0.03 11.28
CA ALA A 185 -16.63 -0.16 9.97
C ALA A 185 -17.96 -0.92 10.03
N TRP A 186 -18.89 -0.56 9.18
CA TRP A 186 -20.24 -1.11 9.09
C TRP A 186 -20.65 -1.32 7.62
N GLU A 187 -21.82 -1.88 7.38
CA GLU A 187 -22.30 -2.31 6.06
C GLU A 187 -22.39 -1.21 4.99
N LYS A 188 -22.48 0.08 5.42
CA LYS A 188 -22.55 1.24 4.52
C LYS A 188 -21.32 2.14 4.58
N SER A 189 -20.24 1.68 5.19
CA SER A 189 -18.96 2.37 5.08
C SER A 189 -18.52 2.44 3.63
N GLU A 190 -18.24 3.63 3.13
CA GLU A 190 -17.81 3.83 1.75
C GLU A 190 -16.33 3.45 1.56
N ARG A 191 -15.51 3.77 2.56
CA ARG A 191 -14.08 3.47 2.58
C ARG A 191 -13.69 2.95 3.94
N ILE A 192 -13.01 1.82 3.95
CA ILE A 192 -12.63 1.11 5.18
C ILE A 192 -11.12 1.03 5.27
N CYS A 193 -10.58 1.42 6.44
CA CYS A 193 -9.20 1.12 6.82
C CYS A 193 -9.18 -0.18 7.63
N VAL A 194 -8.32 -1.12 7.23
CA VAL A 194 -8.14 -2.42 7.88
C VAL A 194 -6.79 -2.49 8.54
N ILE A 195 -6.75 -3.08 9.73
CA ILE A 195 -5.54 -3.47 10.44
C ILE A 195 -5.50 -4.99 10.53
N ALA A 196 -4.45 -5.58 10.01
CA ALA A 196 -4.16 -7.00 10.13
C ALA A 196 -2.77 -7.23 10.74
N ARG A 197 -2.52 -8.42 11.25
CA ARG A 197 -1.25 -8.77 11.92
C ARG A 197 -0.72 -10.09 11.39
N GLU A 198 0.58 -10.15 11.17
CA GLU A 198 1.31 -11.39 10.97
C GLU A 198 1.16 -12.29 12.21
N CYS A 199 0.93 -13.59 11.99
CA CYS A 199 0.79 -14.59 13.04
C CYS A 199 1.40 -15.91 12.58
N GLY A 200 2.26 -16.49 13.42
CA GLY A 200 2.85 -17.80 13.18
C GLY A 200 4.35 -17.83 12.91
N LYS A 201 4.98 -16.72 12.58
CA LYS A 201 6.44 -16.64 12.51
C LYS A 201 7.04 -16.61 13.92
N ARG A 202 8.19 -17.24 14.05
CA ARG A 202 8.97 -17.16 15.30
C ARG A 202 9.91 -15.97 15.24
N PRO A 203 10.05 -15.19 16.33
CA PRO A 203 11.13 -14.20 16.42
C PRO A 203 12.48 -14.89 16.18
N PRO A 204 13.46 -14.21 15.55
CA PRO A 204 14.81 -14.74 15.48
C PRO A 204 15.27 -15.04 16.92
N GLU A 205 15.86 -16.22 17.13
CA GLU A 205 16.46 -16.56 18.41
C GLU A 205 17.51 -15.48 18.71
N GLU A 206 17.39 -14.82 19.87
CA GLU A 206 18.44 -13.91 20.33
C GLU A 206 19.72 -14.73 20.39
N SER A 207 20.70 -14.42 19.54
CA SER A 207 22.03 -15.03 19.61
C SER A 207 22.59 -14.65 20.97
N GLY A 208 22.54 -15.61 21.91
CA GLY A 208 23.14 -15.45 23.23
C GLY A 208 24.59 -15.01 23.10
N PRO A 209 25.13 -14.30 24.10
CA PRO A 209 26.49 -13.82 24.03
C PRO A 209 27.45 -14.96 23.68
N ALA A 210 28.29 -14.74 22.68
CA ALA A 210 29.30 -15.71 22.27
C ALA A 210 30.09 -16.15 23.51
N GLN A 211 30.04 -17.44 23.84
CA GLN A 211 30.88 -18.00 24.86
C GLN A 211 32.33 -17.81 24.41
N GLU A 212 33.05 -16.90 25.07
CA GLU A 212 34.49 -16.79 24.91
C GLU A 212 35.10 -18.14 25.26
N ALA A 213 35.60 -18.84 24.25
CA ALA A 213 36.39 -20.05 24.43
C ALA A 213 37.71 -19.66 25.10
N GLY A 214 37.74 -19.83 26.43
CA GLY A 214 38.95 -19.64 27.20
C GLY A 214 40.03 -20.64 26.79
N GLU A 215 41.02 -20.16 26.05
CA GLU A 215 42.24 -20.92 25.80
C GLU A 215 43.02 -21.04 27.12
N SER A 216 42.90 -22.21 27.78
CA SER A 216 43.82 -22.64 28.83
C SER A 216 45.12 -23.10 28.19
N ARG A 217 46.12 -22.22 28.06
CA ARG A 217 47.52 -22.56 27.82
C ARG A 217 48.08 -23.23 29.08
N GLN A 218 48.17 -24.56 29.10
CA GLN A 218 49.06 -25.24 30.01
C GLN A 218 50.50 -25.12 29.51
N ALA A 219 51.29 -24.40 30.29
CA ALA A 219 52.74 -24.40 30.20
C ALA A 219 53.27 -25.77 30.71
N GLN A 220 53.82 -26.59 29.84
CA GLN A 220 54.67 -27.72 30.25
C GLN A 220 56.15 -27.27 30.17
N GLY A 221 56.77 -27.27 31.36
CA GLY A 221 58.15 -26.93 31.54
C GLY A 221 59.13 -27.94 30.92
N ALA A 222 60.13 -27.39 30.33
CA ALA A 222 61.33 -28.14 29.93
C ALA A 222 62.24 -28.41 31.16
N ARG A 223 62.64 -29.66 31.28
CA ARG A 223 63.83 -30.07 32.10
C ARG A 223 64.83 -30.74 31.15
N GLU A 224 66.01 -30.15 31.15
CA GLU A 224 67.37 -30.72 31.14
C GLU A 224 67.65 -32.04 30.36
N VAL A 225 68.55 -32.05 29.45
CA VAL A 225 70.01 -32.33 29.58
C VAL A 225 70.73 -31.76 28.38
#